data_83800da37b5270bfb1a67562096e6347
#
_entry.id   83800da37b5270bfb1a67562096e6347
#
_cell.length_a   1.000
_cell.length_b   1.000
_cell.length_c   1.000
_cell.angle_alpha   90.00
_cell.angle_beta   90.00
_cell.angle_gamma   90.00
#
_symmetry.space_group_name_H-M   'P 1'
#
loop_
_entity.id
_entity.type
_entity.pdbx_description
1 polymer ?
#
loop_
_entity_poly.entity_id
_entity_poly.type
_entity_poly.pdbx_seq_one_letter_code
_entity_poly.pdbx_strand_id
1 'polypeptide(L)'
;MLLLDAQVVKDVKVQAHGETIDNSSNSKAVSTASGYKYNKHYWHTNNQNKPSTGNDASLNEGNTSNNTDAAISDKFMAQVEQAIFNKVNEERTKAGVAPLTYNTTMEKYARIKSQDMGDNNYFSHTDLNGNNITAKMKADGVTYKAWGENIAYISGVTDPTALANQFMTNWMNSQGHKENILSTKFSSIGVGVY
;
A
#
# COMPACT_ATOMS: atom_id res chain seq x y z
N MET A 1 -2.38 -8.16 -13.07
CA MET A 1 -2.08 -6.92 -12.36
C MET A 1 -1.49 -7.25 -11.00
N LEU A 2 -0.56 -6.44 -10.55
CA LEU A 2 0.15 -6.62 -9.27
C LEU A 2 -0.21 -5.48 -8.33
N LEU A 3 -0.54 -5.78 -7.08
CA LEU A 3 -0.64 -4.82 -6.01
C LEU A 3 0.61 -4.92 -5.12
N LEU A 4 1.17 -3.79 -4.75
CA LEU A 4 2.20 -3.70 -3.74
C LEU A 4 1.72 -2.77 -2.64
N ASP A 5 1.47 -3.35 -1.48
CA ASP A 5 1.01 -2.67 -0.30
C ASP A 5 2.17 -2.52 0.68
N ALA A 6 2.57 -1.30 0.95
CA ALA A 6 3.66 -1.02 1.84
C ALA A 6 3.19 -0.19 3.03
N GLN A 7 3.43 -0.67 4.25
CA GLN A 7 3.20 0.10 5.47
C GLN A 7 4.49 0.68 6.00
N VAL A 8 4.45 1.96 6.38
CA VAL A 8 5.54 2.64 7.07
C VAL A 8 5.13 2.88 8.52
N VAL A 9 5.76 2.19 9.44
CA VAL A 9 5.50 2.35 10.88
C VAL A 9 6.71 2.99 11.55
N LYS A 10 6.50 4.04 12.32
CA LYS A 10 7.58 4.84 12.91
C LYS A 10 8.44 4.15 13.96
N ASP A 11 8.05 3.02 14.49
CA ASP A 11 8.88 2.24 15.43
C ASP A 11 8.45 0.77 15.41
N VAL A 12 9.12 -0.16 14.72
CA VAL A 12 9.25 -1.60 15.03
C VAL A 12 9.78 -2.47 13.85
N LYS A 13 10.13 -3.73 14.11
CA LYS A 13 10.87 -4.76 13.38
C LYS A 13 10.23 -5.22 12.06
N VAL A 14 11.06 -5.55 11.07
CA VAL A 14 10.70 -6.04 9.74
C VAL A 14 10.16 -7.47 9.75
N GLN A 15 9.01 -7.71 9.11
CA GLN A 15 8.58 -9.03 8.63
C GLN A 15 8.00 -8.91 7.22
N ALA A 16 8.31 -9.86 6.35
CA ALA A 16 7.81 -9.95 4.99
C ALA A 16 7.06 -11.28 4.77
N HIS A 17 5.86 -11.22 4.21
CA HIS A 17 5.10 -12.39 3.78
C HIS A 17 4.65 -12.23 2.34
N GLY A 18 4.72 -13.31 1.54
CA GLY A 18 4.27 -13.36 0.16
C GLY A 18 3.35 -14.53 -0.07
N GLU A 19 2.24 -14.29 -0.72
CA GLU A 19 1.38 -15.34 -1.26
C GLU A 19 1.14 -15.13 -2.75
N THR A 20 1.25 -16.24 -3.50
CA THR A 20 0.80 -16.33 -4.89
C THR A 20 -0.55 -17.02 -4.86
N ILE A 21 -1.63 -16.31 -5.21
CA ILE A 21 -2.93 -16.96 -5.34
C ILE A 21 -3.15 -17.25 -6.81
N ASP A 22 -2.91 -18.49 -7.18
CA ASP A 22 -3.48 -19.10 -8.39
C ASP A 22 -4.91 -19.53 -8.03
N ASN A 23 -5.88 -19.25 -8.88
CA ASN A 23 -7.30 -19.44 -8.61
C ASN A 23 -7.73 -20.93 -8.60
N SER A 24 -6.81 -21.80 -8.22
CA SER A 24 -7.06 -23.23 -8.01
C SER A 24 -6.48 -23.67 -6.67
N SER A 25 -7.37 -23.78 -5.71
CA SER A 25 -7.19 -24.46 -4.42
C SER A 25 -6.89 -23.61 -3.17
N ASN A 26 -7.79 -23.79 -2.24
CA ASN A 26 -7.80 -23.45 -0.83
C ASN A 26 -6.49 -23.78 -0.11
N SER A 27 -5.81 -22.80 0.47
CA SER A 27 -4.84 -23.06 1.53
C SER A 27 -4.98 -22.02 2.65
N LYS A 28 -5.09 -22.52 3.88
CA LYS A 28 -5.21 -21.75 5.12
C LYS A 28 -3.89 -21.10 5.50
N ALA A 29 -3.87 -19.78 5.64
CA ALA A 29 -2.77 -19.06 6.25
C ALA A 29 -2.87 -19.08 7.79
N VAL A 30 -1.75 -19.26 8.47
CA VAL A 30 -1.64 -19.11 9.94
C VAL A 30 -0.96 -17.78 10.24
N SER A 31 -1.70 -16.87 10.87
CA SER A 31 -1.22 -15.56 11.31
C SER A 31 -0.87 -15.61 12.81
N THR A 32 0.33 -15.15 13.17
CA THR A 32 0.68 -14.82 14.56
C THR A 32 0.76 -13.30 14.69
N ALA A 33 -0.27 -12.71 15.30
CA ALA A 33 -0.31 -11.29 15.60
C ALA A 33 0.25 -11.02 17.02
N SER A 34 1.20 -10.09 17.12
CA SER A 34 1.62 -9.49 18.40
C SER A 34 1.13 -8.05 18.45
N GLY A 35 0.37 -7.69 19.48
CA GLY A 35 -0.39 -6.47 19.56
C GLY A 35 0.44 -5.22 19.87
N TYR A 36 0.15 -4.12 19.17
CA TYR A 36 0.63 -2.77 19.46
C TYR A 36 -0.49 -1.75 19.30
N LYS A 37 -0.49 -0.71 20.16
CA LYS A 37 -1.50 0.39 20.14
C LYS A 37 -1.03 1.53 19.24
N TYR A 38 -1.88 1.99 18.33
CA TYR A 38 -1.63 3.12 17.44
C TYR A 38 -2.45 4.35 17.78
N ASN A 39 -1.87 5.55 17.55
CA ASN A 39 -2.58 6.82 17.56
C ASN A 39 -3.24 7.06 16.20
N LYS A 40 -4.53 7.29 16.25
CA LYS A 40 -5.41 7.52 15.11
C LYS A 40 -5.12 8.86 14.44
N HIS A 41 -4.66 8.88 13.20
CA HIS A 41 -4.68 10.07 12.36
C HIS A 41 -5.78 9.92 11.31
N TYR A 42 -6.71 10.88 11.28
CA TYR A 42 -7.85 10.89 10.38
C TYR A 42 -7.47 11.51 9.03
N TRP A 43 -7.69 10.79 7.95
CA TRP A 43 -7.73 11.34 6.60
C TRP A 43 -9.16 11.82 6.32
N HIS A 44 -9.37 13.13 6.24
CA HIS A 44 -10.62 13.68 5.73
C HIS A 44 -10.52 13.84 4.21
N THR A 45 -11.27 13.03 3.48
CA THR A 45 -11.62 13.35 2.09
C THR A 45 -12.59 14.53 2.10
N ASN A 46 -12.08 15.74 1.91
CA ASN A 46 -12.92 16.91 1.69
C ASN A 46 -13.47 16.89 0.26
N ASN A 47 -14.69 16.33 0.10
CA ASN A 47 -15.55 16.63 -1.03
C ASN A 47 -16.82 17.28 -0.48
N GLN A 48 -16.80 18.61 -0.31
CA GLN A 48 -17.99 19.42 -0.05
C GLN A 48 -17.88 20.75 -0.80
N ASN A 49 -18.38 20.75 -2.04
CA ASN A 49 -18.85 21.98 -2.67
C ASN A 49 -20.23 22.31 -2.11
N LYS A 50 -20.33 23.29 -1.23
CA LYS A 50 -21.57 24.05 -0.98
C LYS A 50 -21.22 25.46 -0.54
N PRO A 51 -21.70 26.50 -1.23
CA PRO A 51 -21.51 27.88 -0.80
C PRO A 51 -22.44 28.20 0.38
N SER A 52 -21.88 28.70 1.46
CA SER A 52 -22.64 29.34 2.54
C SER A 52 -22.00 30.69 2.83
N THR A 53 -22.78 31.72 2.60
CA THR A 53 -22.54 33.09 3.03
C THR A 53 -22.70 33.22 4.54
N GLY A 54 -21.73 33.87 5.21
CA GLY A 54 -21.83 34.22 6.64
C GLY A 54 -20.50 34.67 7.19
N ASN A 55 -20.34 35.96 7.41
CA ASN A 55 -19.24 36.57 8.15
C ASN A 55 -19.21 36.06 9.59
N ASP A 56 -18.04 35.64 10.07
CA ASP A 56 -17.58 36.00 11.40
C ASP A 56 -16.05 35.82 11.50
N ALA A 57 -15.40 36.88 11.93
CA ALA A 57 -13.98 36.96 12.16
C ALA A 57 -13.68 36.40 13.55
N SER A 58 -13.02 35.25 13.61
CA SER A 58 -12.28 34.82 14.81
C SER A 58 -10.98 34.14 14.36
N LEU A 59 -9.88 34.79 14.70
CA LEU A 59 -8.52 34.32 14.46
C LEU A 59 -8.28 33.05 15.29
N ASN A 60 -8.14 31.92 14.62
CA ASN A 60 -7.75 30.65 15.26
C ASN A 60 -6.39 30.22 14.72
N GLU A 61 -5.32 30.55 15.43
CA GLU A 61 -3.92 30.24 15.07
C GLU A 61 -3.53 28.75 15.28
N GLY A 62 -4.50 27.83 15.43
CA GLY A 62 -4.24 26.44 15.75
C GLY A 62 -4.22 25.45 14.57
N ASN A 63 -4.55 25.86 13.34
CA ASN A 63 -4.84 24.90 12.25
C ASN A 63 -3.79 24.81 11.12
N THR A 64 -2.72 25.59 11.19
CA THR A 64 -1.71 25.64 10.11
C THR A 64 -0.70 24.48 10.22
N SER A 65 -0.41 23.99 11.41
CA SER A 65 0.57 22.93 11.64
C SER A 65 0.08 21.56 11.14
N ASN A 66 -1.18 21.23 11.38
CA ASN A 66 -1.74 19.93 10.99
C ASN A 66 -1.85 19.72 9.47
N ASN A 67 -2.09 20.80 8.70
CA ASN A 67 -2.16 20.74 7.23
C ASN A 67 -0.78 20.58 6.57
N THR A 68 0.27 21.13 7.18
CA THR A 68 1.64 20.98 6.66
C THR A 68 2.18 19.58 6.90
N ASP A 69 1.92 18.98 8.05
CA ASP A 69 2.39 17.65 8.40
C ASP A 69 1.70 16.56 7.55
N ALA A 70 0.40 16.70 7.30
CA ALA A 70 -0.33 15.81 6.40
C ALA A 70 0.18 15.91 4.96
N ALA A 71 0.41 17.11 4.43
CA ALA A 71 0.92 17.32 3.07
C ALA A 71 2.37 16.79 2.91
N ILE A 72 3.20 16.88 3.95
CA ILE A 72 4.55 16.30 3.96
C ILE A 72 4.47 14.77 3.96
N SER A 73 3.58 14.19 4.75
CA SER A 73 3.35 12.74 4.79
C SER A 73 2.87 12.22 3.44
N ASP A 74 1.89 12.87 2.82
CA ASP A 74 1.36 12.50 1.50
C ASP A 74 2.44 12.54 0.42
N LYS A 75 3.27 13.58 0.42
CA LYS A 75 4.39 13.70 -0.51
C LYS A 75 5.42 12.59 -0.30
N PHE A 76 5.74 12.26 0.95
CA PHE A 76 6.65 11.19 1.28
C PHE A 76 6.12 9.84 0.76
N MET A 77 4.84 9.52 1.03
CA MET A 77 4.21 8.28 0.57
C MET A 77 4.23 8.17 -0.96
N ALA A 78 3.87 9.24 -1.67
CA ALA A 78 3.90 9.27 -3.13
C ALA A 78 5.31 9.07 -3.69
N GLN A 79 6.34 9.59 -3.04
CA GLN A 79 7.75 9.38 -3.43
C GLN A 79 8.18 7.93 -3.23
N VAL A 80 7.76 7.28 -2.14
CA VAL A 80 8.03 5.86 -1.88
C VAL A 80 7.34 4.98 -2.93
N GLU A 81 6.07 5.23 -3.22
CA GLU A 81 5.29 4.51 -4.24
C GLU A 81 5.95 4.57 -5.61
N GLN A 82 6.36 5.77 -6.04
CA GLN A 82 7.06 5.96 -7.31
C GLN A 82 8.42 5.24 -7.33
N ALA A 83 9.17 5.30 -6.23
CA ALA A 83 10.46 4.65 -6.12
C ALA A 83 10.32 3.12 -6.16
N ILE A 84 9.31 2.54 -5.49
CA ILE A 84 8.98 1.11 -5.55
C ILE A 84 8.62 0.70 -6.98
N PHE A 85 7.74 1.45 -7.65
CA PHE A 85 7.37 1.18 -9.04
C PHE A 85 8.58 1.12 -9.97
N ASN A 86 9.48 2.10 -9.88
CA ASN A 86 10.70 2.13 -10.68
C ASN A 86 11.57 0.90 -10.42
N LYS A 87 11.77 0.53 -9.15
CA LYS A 87 12.59 -0.62 -8.77
C LYS A 87 11.99 -1.96 -9.18
N VAL A 88 10.69 -2.13 -9.13
CA VAL A 88 10.02 -3.31 -9.69
C VAL A 88 10.37 -3.47 -11.16
N ASN A 89 10.29 -2.41 -11.93
CA ASN A 89 10.61 -2.45 -13.35
C ASN A 89 12.11 -2.62 -13.64
N GLU A 90 12.98 -2.12 -12.76
CA GLU A 90 14.42 -2.43 -12.82
C GLU A 90 14.66 -3.95 -12.64
N GLU A 91 14.07 -4.58 -11.62
CA GLU A 91 14.23 -6.01 -11.38
C GLU A 91 13.63 -6.87 -12.50
N ARG A 92 12.47 -6.47 -13.04
CA ARG A 92 11.87 -7.13 -14.19
C ARG A 92 12.75 -7.04 -15.43
N THR A 93 13.32 -5.87 -15.70
CA THR A 93 14.26 -5.66 -16.84
C THR A 93 15.51 -6.52 -16.67
N LYS A 94 16.12 -6.56 -15.48
CA LYS A 94 17.27 -7.44 -15.18
C LYS A 94 16.95 -8.92 -15.41
N ALA A 95 15.72 -9.33 -15.14
CA ALA A 95 15.26 -10.70 -15.35
C ALA A 95 14.78 -10.99 -16.79
N GLY A 96 14.85 -10.03 -17.71
CA GLY A 96 14.36 -10.18 -19.08
C GLY A 96 12.84 -10.22 -19.21
N VAL A 97 12.11 -9.72 -18.20
CA VAL A 97 10.64 -9.68 -18.17
C VAL A 97 10.17 -8.28 -18.55
N ALA A 98 9.09 -8.20 -19.33
CA ALA A 98 8.52 -6.91 -19.73
C ALA A 98 8.14 -6.05 -18.52
N PRO A 99 8.43 -4.74 -18.54
CA PRO A 99 8.06 -3.83 -17.46
C PRO A 99 6.53 -3.73 -17.33
N LEU A 100 6.07 -3.45 -16.10
CA LEU A 100 4.67 -3.19 -15.79
C LEU A 100 4.33 -1.73 -16.07
N THR A 101 3.09 -1.47 -16.48
CA THR A 101 2.54 -0.12 -16.56
C THR A 101 1.94 0.28 -15.21
N TYR A 102 2.08 1.56 -14.82
CA TYR A 102 1.45 2.05 -13.60
C TYR A 102 -0.07 2.12 -13.77
N ASN A 103 -0.81 1.72 -12.75
CA ASN A 103 -2.27 1.66 -12.79
C ASN A 103 -2.86 2.35 -11.56
N THR A 104 -3.41 3.55 -11.76
CA THR A 104 -3.96 4.38 -10.68
C THR A 104 -5.19 3.77 -10.00
N THR A 105 -5.96 2.94 -10.72
CA THR A 105 -7.05 2.17 -10.09
C THR A 105 -6.48 1.17 -9.09
N MET A 106 -5.40 0.48 -9.45
CA MET A 106 -4.74 -0.47 -8.54
C MET A 106 -4.03 0.24 -7.39
N GLU A 107 -3.39 1.39 -7.64
CA GLU A 107 -2.85 2.25 -6.58
C GLU A 107 -3.91 2.57 -5.52
N LYS A 108 -5.12 2.96 -5.95
CA LYS A 108 -6.23 3.22 -5.03
C LYS A 108 -6.52 2.02 -4.13
N TYR A 109 -6.60 0.80 -4.67
CA TYR A 109 -6.87 -0.40 -3.86
C TYR A 109 -5.69 -0.79 -2.98
N ALA A 110 -4.46 -0.62 -3.45
CA ALA A 110 -3.27 -0.82 -2.66
C ALA A 110 -3.24 0.14 -1.45
N ARG A 111 -3.53 1.43 -1.65
CA ARG A 111 -3.65 2.40 -0.54
C ARG A 111 -4.77 2.06 0.43
N ILE A 112 -5.95 1.65 -0.08
CA ILE A 112 -7.07 1.19 0.77
C ILE A 112 -6.61 0.01 1.64
N LYS A 113 -5.90 -0.96 1.07
CA LYS A 113 -5.41 -2.13 1.81
C LYS A 113 -4.36 -1.74 2.85
N SER A 114 -3.36 -0.91 2.48
CA SER A 114 -2.34 -0.43 3.41
C SER A 114 -2.96 0.34 4.57
N GLN A 115 -3.88 1.25 4.28
CA GLN A 115 -4.61 2.00 5.30
C GLN A 115 -5.43 1.11 6.22
N ASP A 116 -6.18 0.14 5.65
CA ASP A 116 -6.99 -0.80 6.43
C ASP A 116 -6.13 -1.63 7.39
N MET A 117 -4.97 -2.11 6.93
CA MET A 117 -4.01 -2.82 7.79
C MET A 117 -3.50 -1.92 8.93
N GLY A 118 -3.19 -0.66 8.65
CA GLY A 118 -2.71 0.31 9.65
C GLY A 118 -3.79 0.69 10.65
N ASP A 119 -4.95 1.12 10.17
CA ASP A 119 -6.05 1.61 11.02
C ASP A 119 -6.63 0.51 11.91
N ASN A 120 -6.68 -0.72 11.43
CA ASN A 120 -7.25 -1.86 12.14
C ASN A 120 -6.20 -2.77 12.78
N ASN A 121 -4.92 -2.36 12.75
CA ASN A 121 -3.81 -3.01 13.43
C ASN A 121 -3.71 -4.52 13.12
N TYR A 122 -3.69 -4.87 11.83
CA TYR A 122 -3.42 -6.23 11.37
C TYR A 122 -2.42 -6.21 10.20
N PHE A 123 -1.79 -7.36 9.94
CA PHE A 123 -0.89 -7.56 8.81
C PHE A 123 -1.20 -8.91 8.16
N SER A 124 -2.02 -8.90 7.11
CA SER A 124 -2.50 -10.09 6.40
C SER A 124 -3.05 -9.73 5.03
N HIS A 125 -3.02 -10.67 4.09
CA HIS A 125 -3.70 -10.56 2.79
C HIS A 125 -5.22 -10.47 2.92
N THR A 126 -5.80 -11.04 3.97
CA THR A 126 -7.23 -10.91 4.28
C THR A 126 -7.48 -9.83 5.32
N ASP A 127 -8.61 -9.15 5.21
CA ASP A 127 -9.12 -8.23 6.24
C ASP A 127 -9.63 -8.99 7.48
N LEU A 128 -10.10 -8.27 8.49
CA LEU A 128 -10.65 -8.85 9.72
C LEU A 128 -11.95 -9.65 9.50
N ASN A 129 -12.56 -9.53 8.32
CA ASN A 129 -13.74 -10.29 7.90
C ASN A 129 -13.39 -11.50 7.02
N GLY A 130 -12.10 -11.75 6.77
CA GLY A 130 -11.60 -12.84 5.94
C GLY A 130 -11.64 -12.57 4.43
N ASN A 131 -11.82 -11.32 4.00
CA ASN A 131 -11.87 -10.95 2.59
C ASN A 131 -10.53 -10.41 2.10
N ASN A 132 -10.13 -10.81 0.90
CA ASN A 132 -9.04 -10.16 0.18
C ASN A 132 -9.53 -8.84 -0.42
N ILE A 133 -8.63 -7.92 -0.75
CA ILE A 133 -8.94 -6.64 -1.41
C ILE A 133 -9.74 -6.82 -2.70
N THR A 134 -9.62 -7.97 -3.36
CA THR A 134 -10.39 -8.34 -4.55
C THR A 134 -11.89 -8.42 -4.33
N ALA A 135 -12.37 -8.67 -3.11
CA ALA A 135 -13.79 -8.62 -2.79
C ALA A 135 -14.34 -7.20 -2.99
N LYS A 136 -13.60 -6.18 -2.51
CA LYS A 136 -13.93 -4.78 -2.73
C LYS A 136 -13.83 -4.41 -4.21
N MET A 137 -12.77 -4.82 -4.90
CA MET A 137 -12.59 -4.58 -6.32
C MET A 137 -13.77 -5.11 -7.14
N LYS A 138 -14.22 -6.32 -6.83
CA LYS A 138 -15.39 -6.94 -7.46
C LYS A 138 -16.68 -6.17 -7.17
N ALA A 139 -16.88 -5.73 -5.93
CA ALA A 139 -18.05 -4.91 -5.56
C ALA A 139 -18.08 -3.57 -6.31
N ASP A 140 -16.91 -2.98 -6.57
CA ASP A 140 -16.74 -1.75 -7.32
C ASP A 140 -16.75 -1.97 -8.87
N GLY A 141 -17.00 -3.22 -9.35
CA GLY A 141 -17.08 -3.55 -10.77
C GLY A 141 -15.73 -3.68 -11.49
N VAL A 142 -14.62 -3.76 -10.75
CA VAL A 142 -13.28 -3.92 -11.33
C VAL A 142 -13.06 -5.37 -11.76
N THR A 143 -12.67 -5.56 -13.02
CA THR A 143 -12.37 -6.87 -13.59
C THR A 143 -10.89 -7.05 -13.86
N TYR A 144 -10.40 -8.29 -13.75
CA TYR A 144 -9.01 -8.63 -14.02
C TYR A 144 -8.90 -10.10 -14.49
N LYS A 145 -7.84 -10.42 -15.25
CA LYS A 145 -7.55 -11.80 -15.68
C LYS A 145 -6.70 -12.56 -14.66
N ALA A 146 -5.76 -11.86 -14.04
CA ALA A 146 -4.91 -12.38 -12.97
C ALA A 146 -4.56 -11.24 -12.02
N TRP A 147 -4.39 -11.53 -10.73
CA TRP A 147 -3.92 -10.59 -9.73
C TRP A 147 -2.92 -11.26 -8.80
N GLY A 148 -2.09 -10.46 -8.16
CA GLY A 148 -1.19 -10.86 -7.10
C GLY A 148 -0.99 -9.68 -6.16
N GLU A 149 -0.59 -9.96 -4.92
CA GLU A 149 -0.37 -8.98 -3.86
C GLU A 149 0.92 -9.29 -3.12
N ASN A 150 1.74 -8.27 -2.91
CA ASN A 150 2.86 -8.33 -1.99
C ASN A 150 2.60 -7.30 -0.90
N ILE A 151 2.62 -7.71 0.36
CA ILE A 151 2.51 -6.83 1.51
C ILE A 151 3.83 -6.80 2.28
N ALA A 152 4.17 -5.64 2.81
CA ALA A 152 5.32 -5.47 3.72
C ALA A 152 5.11 -4.28 4.64
N TYR A 153 5.74 -4.28 5.81
CA TYR A 153 5.86 -3.08 6.62
C TYR A 153 7.32 -2.87 7.06
N ILE A 154 7.73 -1.61 7.12
CA ILE A 154 9.06 -1.18 7.54
C ILE A 154 8.91 0.05 8.40
N SER A 155 9.75 0.19 9.41
CA SER A 155 9.77 1.35 10.30
C SER A 155 11.15 1.97 10.42
N GLY A 156 11.20 3.22 10.87
CA GLY A 156 12.46 3.91 11.19
C GLY A 156 13.25 4.41 9.99
N VAL A 157 12.71 4.34 8.76
CA VAL A 157 13.35 4.85 7.54
C VAL A 157 12.65 6.12 7.09
N THR A 158 13.40 7.23 6.99
CA THR A 158 12.87 8.56 6.68
C THR A 158 13.22 9.05 5.27
N ASP A 159 14.08 8.33 4.55
CA ASP A 159 14.39 8.61 3.15
C ASP A 159 13.54 7.71 2.23
N PRO A 160 12.76 8.27 1.28
CA PRO A 160 11.86 7.50 0.42
C PRO A 160 12.57 6.47 -0.45
N THR A 161 13.77 6.82 -0.95
CA THR A 161 14.55 5.93 -1.81
C THR A 161 15.15 4.78 -1.02
N ALA A 162 15.69 5.06 0.17
CA ALA A 162 16.20 4.02 1.08
C ALA A 162 15.08 3.07 1.51
N LEU A 163 13.89 3.59 1.80
CA LEU A 163 12.72 2.80 2.17
C LEU A 163 12.28 1.88 1.02
N ALA A 164 12.17 2.42 -0.19
CA ALA A 164 11.84 1.62 -1.38
C ALA A 164 12.90 0.54 -1.67
N ASN A 165 14.18 0.83 -1.47
CA ASN A 165 15.26 -0.15 -1.57
C ASN A 165 15.07 -1.30 -0.58
N GLN A 166 14.70 -0.98 0.66
CA GLN A 166 14.53 -1.98 1.70
C GLN A 166 13.30 -2.87 1.42
N PHE A 167 12.18 -2.30 0.97
CA PHE A 167 11.02 -3.08 0.50
C PHE A 167 11.41 -4.04 -0.63
N MET A 168 12.10 -3.54 -1.66
CA MET A 168 12.51 -4.37 -2.79
C MET A 168 13.49 -5.46 -2.37
N THR A 169 14.45 -5.17 -1.50
CA THR A 169 15.40 -6.17 -0.97
C THR A 169 14.63 -7.28 -0.23
N ASN A 170 13.68 -6.93 0.60
CA ASN A 170 12.89 -7.90 1.35
C ASN A 170 12.05 -8.77 0.41
N TRP A 171 11.35 -8.16 -0.55
CA TRP A 171 10.50 -8.89 -1.49
C TRP A 171 11.32 -9.78 -2.44
N MET A 172 12.47 -9.32 -2.95
CA MET A 172 13.30 -10.12 -3.86
C MET A 172 14.04 -11.27 -3.15
N ASN A 173 14.22 -11.20 -1.82
CA ASN A 173 14.75 -12.29 -1.01
C ASN A 173 13.69 -13.29 -0.55
N SER A 174 12.42 -13.03 -0.80
CA SER A 174 11.30 -13.91 -0.50
C SER A 174 10.77 -14.53 -1.80
N GLN A 175 10.75 -15.86 -1.89
CA GLN A 175 10.41 -16.56 -3.11
C GLN A 175 9.03 -16.15 -3.65
N GLY A 176 7.97 -16.17 -2.84
CA GLY A 176 6.62 -15.83 -3.29
C GLY A 176 6.47 -14.39 -3.77
N HIS A 177 7.08 -13.42 -3.05
CA HIS A 177 7.08 -12.03 -3.46
C HIS A 177 7.84 -11.81 -4.77
N LYS A 178 9.01 -12.43 -4.91
CA LYS A 178 9.83 -12.39 -6.13
C LYS A 178 9.10 -12.99 -7.32
N GLU A 179 8.42 -14.11 -7.15
CA GLU A 179 7.61 -14.75 -8.19
C GLU A 179 6.49 -13.81 -8.67
N ASN A 180 5.82 -13.10 -7.78
CA ASN A 180 4.85 -12.07 -8.14
C ASN A 180 5.50 -10.92 -8.94
N ILE A 181 6.61 -10.36 -8.45
CA ILE A 181 7.31 -9.25 -9.11
C ILE A 181 7.74 -9.65 -10.53
N LEU A 182 8.24 -10.87 -10.73
CA LEU A 182 8.75 -11.35 -12.00
C LEU A 182 7.71 -12.09 -12.87
N SER A 183 6.46 -12.18 -12.42
CA SER A 183 5.41 -12.88 -13.15
C SER A 183 5.11 -12.23 -14.50
N THR A 184 5.08 -13.05 -15.57
CA THR A 184 4.65 -12.63 -16.91
C THR A 184 3.13 -12.56 -17.05
N LYS A 185 2.37 -13.04 -16.06
CA LYS A 185 0.90 -12.97 -16.01
C LYS A 185 0.40 -11.53 -15.78
N PHE A 186 1.25 -10.64 -15.27
CA PHE A 186 0.89 -9.26 -14.95
C PHE A 186 1.44 -8.28 -15.98
N SER A 187 0.62 -7.30 -16.35
CA SER A 187 0.97 -6.20 -17.26
C SER A 187 0.89 -4.83 -16.60
N SER A 188 0.29 -4.73 -15.41
CA SER A 188 0.16 -3.47 -14.68
C SER A 188 0.33 -3.66 -13.18
N ILE A 189 0.64 -2.56 -12.48
CA ILE A 189 0.93 -2.52 -11.06
C ILE A 189 0.30 -1.26 -10.43
N GLY A 190 -0.21 -1.39 -9.21
CA GLY A 190 -0.48 -0.29 -8.30
C GLY A 190 0.34 -0.47 -7.04
N VAL A 191 0.87 0.63 -6.52
CA VAL A 191 1.62 0.68 -5.25
C VAL A 191 0.86 1.58 -4.30
N GLY A 192 0.66 1.17 -3.06
CA GLY A 192 0.01 1.94 -2.02
C GLY A 192 0.80 1.89 -0.73
N VAL A 193 1.10 3.06 -0.17
CA VAL A 193 1.87 3.25 1.07
C VAL A 193 1.02 4.00 2.09
N TYR A 194 1.11 3.60 3.37
CA TYR A 194 0.39 4.22 4.49
C TYR A 194 1.28 4.30 5.74
#